data_5aafa93cf0f2658e2a67a50277678777
#
_entry.id   5aafa93cf0f2658e2a67a50277678777
#
_cell.length_a   1.000
_cell.length_b   1.000
_cell.length_c   1.000
_cell.angle_alpha   90.00
_cell.angle_beta   90.00
_cell.angle_gamma   90.00
#
_symmetry.space_group_name_H-M   'P 1'
#
loop_
_entity.id
_entity.type
_entity.pdbx_description
1 polymer ?
#
loop_
_entity_poly.entity_id
_entity_poly.type
_entity_poly.pdbx_seq_one_letter_code
_entity_poly.pdbx_strand_id
1 'polypeptide(L)'
;MRDAETLPSDFYVLYLVDTQFRPVGTVALSRLMRAPRATQLSAIATREITSYPPEMDQEELAYRFRQYGLVTVPITDARSGRLLGVVTVDDVVHVIDEEAEDDLLKLVGLAGGESDMQESLVVTARSRFVWLFVNLLTAIAAAIVIFYFQDAIDERALLAVLLPIVASMGGNAGTQTLAVAVRALATKTLARANAWRYVRKEALVGLINGIAFALIAGAGASLIFPDEGWLLGLAVALAMVVNLLVAALSGTLIPLTLQRLGVDPANASTVFLTTITDVIGFLAFLGLAVWLLA
;
A
#
# COMPACT_ATOMS: atom_id res chain seq x y z
N MET A 1 -3.04 14.91 -45.22
CA MET A 1 -2.78 15.26 -43.83
C MET A 1 -2.68 16.77 -43.58
N ARG A 2 -1.93 17.53 -44.35
CA ARG A 2 -1.84 18.97 -44.15
C ARG A 2 -3.15 19.76 -44.35
N ASP A 3 -4.08 19.18 -45.07
CA ASP A 3 -5.38 19.75 -45.42
C ASP A 3 -6.54 19.12 -44.62
N ALA A 4 -6.25 18.32 -43.59
CA ALA A 4 -7.29 17.71 -42.75
C ALA A 4 -7.69 18.72 -41.64
N GLU A 5 -8.88 19.25 -41.71
CA GLU A 5 -9.47 20.19 -40.74
C GLU A 5 -9.75 19.57 -39.35
N THR A 6 -9.60 18.24 -39.21
CA THR A 6 -10.00 17.45 -38.02
C THR A 6 -8.87 16.68 -37.34
N LEU A 7 -7.63 17.10 -37.50
CA LEU A 7 -6.50 16.48 -36.75
C LEU A 7 -6.53 16.95 -35.31
N PRO A 8 -6.28 16.05 -34.33
CA PRO A 8 -6.03 16.46 -32.96
C PRO A 8 -4.90 17.47 -32.89
N SER A 9 -5.00 18.42 -31.94
CA SER A 9 -3.96 19.44 -31.73
C SER A 9 -2.60 18.81 -31.42
N ASP A 10 -2.62 17.71 -30.68
CA ASP A 10 -1.44 16.99 -30.25
C ASP A 10 -1.54 15.51 -30.59
N PHE A 11 -0.57 14.99 -31.34
CA PHE A 11 -0.42 13.57 -31.59
C PHE A 11 1.04 13.18 -31.85
N TYR A 12 1.43 12.04 -31.36
CA TYR A 12 2.81 11.53 -31.47
C TYR A 12 2.97 10.38 -32.47
N VAL A 13 1.89 9.61 -32.63
CA VAL A 13 1.87 8.37 -33.43
C VAL A 13 0.59 8.32 -34.25
N LEU A 14 0.70 7.82 -35.48
CA LEU A 14 -0.44 7.47 -36.35
C LEU A 14 -0.61 5.96 -36.34
N TYR A 15 -1.83 5.51 -36.11
CA TYR A 15 -2.20 4.10 -36.21
C TYR A 15 -2.77 3.83 -37.60
N LEU A 16 -2.15 2.90 -38.34
CA LEU A 16 -2.68 2.41 -39.60
C LEU A 16 -3.65 1.29 -39.30
N VAL A 17 -4.82 1.32 -39.91
CA VAL A 17 -5.86 0.31 -39.73
C VAL A 17 -6.20 -0.34 -41.07
N ASP A 18 -6.63 -1.60 -41.03
CA ASP A 18 -7.15 -2.31 -42.18
C ASP A 18 -8.62 -1.91 -42.47
N THR A 19 -9.24 -2.58 -43.45
CA THR A 19 -10.65 -2.35 -43.83
C THR A 19 -11.65 -2.78 -42.74
N GLN A 20 -11.20 -3.53 -41.72
CA GLN A 20 -11.97 -3.97 -40.59
C GLN A 20 -11.67 -3.14 -39.33
N PHE A 21 -10.95 -2.02 -39.50
CA PHE A 21 -10.52 -1.15 -38.42
C PHE A 21 -9.57 -1.83 -37.39
N ARG A 22 -8.79 -2.80 -37.81
CA ARG A 22 -7.77 -3.43 -36.96
C ARG A 22 -6.44 -2.71 -37.14
N PRO A 23 -5.68 -2.44 -36.07
CA PRO A 23 -4.38 -1.79 -36.19
C PRO A 23 -3.37 -2.74 -36.88
N VAL A 24 -2.75 -2.28 -37.95
CA VAL A 24 -1.79 -3.05 -38.76
C VAL A 24 -0.40 -2.43 -38.81
N GLY A 25 -0.24 -1.24 -38.26
CA GLY A 25 1.05 -0.55 -38.21
C GLY A 25 0.97 0.77 -37.46
N THR A 26 2.12 1.25 -37.03
CA THR A 26 2.29 2.55 -36.42
C THR A 26 3.33 3.39 -37.14
N VAL A 27 3.09 4.70 -37.25
CA VAL A 27 4.04 5.66 -37.79
C VAL A 27 4.26 6.79 -36.81
N ALA A 28 5.46 6.85 -36.24
CA ALA A 28 5.84 7.98 -35.38
C ALA A 28 5.86 9.29 -36.18
N LEU A 29 5.38 10.38 -35.58
CA LEU A 29 5.37 11.71 -36.20
C LEU A 29 6.77 12.14 -36.70
N SER A 30 7.81 11.83 -35.93
CA SER A 30 9.20 12.11 -36.29
C SER A 30 9.63 11.38 -37.55
N ARG A 31 9.17 10.14 -37.81
CA ARG A 31 9.44 9.36 -39.02
C ARG A 31 8.65 9.93 -40.19
N LEU A 32 7.41 10.32 -39.97
CA LEU A 32 6.59 10.94 -41.01
C LEU A 32 7.21 12.26 -41.50
N MET A 33 7.71 13.10 -40.57
CA MET A 33 8.32 14.38 -40.92
C MET A 33 9.61 14.24 -41.73
N ARG A 34 10.33 13.15 -41.59
CA ARG A 34 11.59 12.86 -42.31
C ARG A 34 11.38 12.15 -43.64
N ALA A 35 10.20 11.56 -43.84
CA ALA A 35 9.91 10.82 -45.07
C ALA A 35 9.65 11.75 -46.28
N PRO A 36 10.06 11.40 -47.50
CA PRO A 36 9.68 12.10 -48.72
C PRO A 36 8.15 12.19 -48.84
N ARG A 37 7.65 13.31 -49.39
CA ARG A 37 6.20 13.59 -49.47
C ARG A 37 5.37 12.53 -50.20
N ALA A 38 5.94 11.82 -51.16
CA ALA A 38 5.27 10.77 -51.95
C ALA A 38 5.34 9.37 -51.30
N THR A 39 5.96 9.25 -50.12
CA THR A 39 6.12 7.94 -49.46
C THR A 39 4.81 7.45 -48.91
N GLN A 40 4.41 6.23 -49.21
CA GLN A 40 3.25 5.57 -48.64
C GLN A 40 3.49 5.32 -47.13
N LEU A 41 2.51 5.56 -46.28
CA LEU A 41 2.61 5.35 -44.84
C LEU A 41 2.93 3.87 -44.50
N SER A 42 2.41 2.93 -45.26
CA SER A 42 2.69 1.50 -45.11
C SER A 42 4.17 1.13 -45.29
N ALA A 43 4.92 1.93 -46.05
CA ALA A 43 6.35 1.68 -46.30
C ALA A 43 7.24 2.17 -45.14
N ILE A 44 6.73 3.10 -44.32
CA ILE A 44 7.44 3.64 -43.14
C ILE A 44 6.84 3.20 -41.81
N ALA A 45 5.82 2.36 -41.86
CA ALA A 45 5.15 1.85 -40.66
C ALA A 45 5.97 0.78 -39.93
N THR A 46 5.97 0.81 -38.63
CA THR A 46 6.37 -0.29 -37.78
C THR A 46 5.18 -1.24 -37.60
N ARG A 47 5.39 -2.52 -37.89
CA ARG A 47 4.31 -3.53 -37.88
C ARG A 47 4.10 -4.20 -36.50
N GLU A 48 5.08 -4.09 -35.61
CA GLU A 48 4.96 -4.58 -34.27
C GLU A 48 4.08 -3.61 -33.46
N ILE A 49 2.87 -4.05 -33.14
CA ILE A 49 1.90 -3.27 -32.37
C ILE A 49 1.53 -4.07 -31.13
N THR A 50 1.77 -3.47 -29.98
CA THR A 50 1.22 -3.98 -28.73
C THR A 50 -0.09 -3.25 -28.47
N SER A 51 -1.19 -3.98 -28.37
CA SER A 51 -2.52 -3.45 -28.03
C SER A 51 -3.01 -4.08 -26.73
N TYR A 52 -3.90 -3.37 -26.06
CA TYR A 52 -4.51 -3.85 -24.82
C TYR A 52 -6.05 -3.85 -24.94
N PRO A 53 -6.75 -4.76 -24.22
CA PRO A 53 -8.20 -4.78 -24.20
C PRO A 53 -8.76 -3.68 -23.29
N PRO A 54 -10.01 -3.22 -23.51
CA PRO A 54 -10.63 -2.15 -22.71
C PRO A 54 -10.93 -2.57 -21.26
N GLU A 55 -10.97 -3.88 -21.00
CA GLU A 55 -11.18 -4.43 -19.65
C GLU A 55 -9.89 -4.50 -18.82
N MET A 56 -8.75 -4.11 -19.40
CA MET A 56 -7.51 -4.07 -18.65
C MET A 56 -7.59 -3.03 -17.53
N ASP A 57 -7.16 -3.42 -16.35
CA ASP A 57 -7.06 -2.55 -15.20
C ASP A 57 -6.14 -1.34 -15.48
N GLN A 58 -6.57 -0.14 -15.05
CA GLN A 58 -5.86 1.10 -15.35
C GLN A 58 -4.49 1.18 -14.66
N GLU A 59 -4.36 0.63 -13.45
CA GLU A 59 -3.07 0.55 -12.74
C GLU A 59 -2.09 -0.37 -13.48
N GLU A 60 -2.58 -1.51 -14.00
CA GLU A 60 -1.77 -2.43 -14.81
C GLU A 60 -1.33 -1.76 -16.11
N LEU A 61 -2.22 -1.01 -16.78
CA LEU A 61 -1.88 -0.26 -17.98
C LEU A 61 -0.82 0.81 -17.70
N ALA A 62 -0.99 1.58 -16.63
CA ALA A 62 -0.03 2.59 -16.18
C ALA A 62 1.34 1.98 -15.87
N TYR A 63 1.36 0.82 -15.21
CA TYR A 63 2.59 0.06 -15.01
C TYR A 63 3.29 -0.32 -16.32
N ARG A 64 2.54 -0.76 -17.36
CA ARG A 64 3.08 -1.07 -18.68
C ARG A 64 3.68 0.13 -19.38
N PHE A 65 2.99 1.28 -19.31
CA PHE A 65 3.53 2.54 -19.85
C PHE A 65 4.90 2.86 -19.24
N ARG A 66 5.00 2.79 -17.92
CA ARG A 66 6.26 3.05 -17.21
C ARG A 66 7.34 2.01 -17.52
N GLN A 67 6.98 0.72 -17.56
CA GLN A 67 7.93 -0.38 -17.79
C GLN A 67 8.56 -0.33 -19.17
N TYR A 68 7.75 -0.02 -20.19
CA TYR A 68 8.17 -0.05 -21.59
C TYR A 68 8.44 1.34 -22.19
N GLY A 69 8.30 2.41 -21.40
CA GLY A 69 8.48 3.79 -21.86
C GLY A 69 7.52 4.16 -23.00
N LEU A 70 6.24 3.71 -22.87
CA LEU A 70 5.24 3.91 -23.91
C LEU A 70 4.77 5.38 -23.90
N VAL A 71 4.46 5.92 -25.07
CA VAL A 71 3.89 7.26 -25.24
C VAL A 71 2.41 7.16 -25.58
N THR A 72 2.03 6.13 -26.29
CA THR A 72 0.65 5.88 -26.69
C THR A 72 0.46 4.40 -27.01
N VAL A 73 -0.71 3.86 -26.73
CA VAL A 73 -1.08 2.48 -27.05
C VAL A 73 -2.50 2.39 -27.59
N PRO A 74 -2.76 1.51 -28.58
CA PRO A 74 -4.11 1.26 -29.08
C PRO A 74 -4.85 0.33 -28.13
N ILE A 75 -6.12 0.65 -27.89
CA ILE A 75 -7.07 -0.22 -27.21
C ILE A 75 -7.90 -0.92 -28.26
N THR A 76 -7.94 -2.24 -28.19
CA THR A 76 -8.61 -3.07 -29.18
C THR A 76 -9.62 -4.01 -28.53
N ASP A 77 -10.76 -4.20 -29.21
CA ASP A 77 -11.72 -5.22 -28.82
C ASP A 77 -11.10 -6.63 -28.85
N ALA A 78 -11.21 -7.35 -27.75
CA ALA A 78 -10.55 -8.66 -27.58
C ALA A 78 -11.05 -9.73 -28.57
N ARG A 79 -12.26 -9.60 -29.10
CA ARG A 79 -12.86 -10.59 -29.99
C ARG A 79 -12.63 -10.27 -31.48
N SER A 80 -12.83 -9.02 -31.87
CA SER A 80 -12.74 -8.59 -33.27
C SER A 80 -11.35 -8.06 -33.63
N GLY A 81 -10.53 -7.66 -32.65
CA GLY A 81 -9.26 -6.96 -32.83
C GLY A 81 -9.44 -5.52 -33.34
N ARG A 82 -10.66 -5.00 -33.36
CA ARG A 82 -10.98 -3.66 -33.85
C ARG A 82 -10.45 -2.60 -32.91
N LEU A 83 -9.86 -1.54 -33.46
CA LEU A 83 -9.42 -0.38 -32.70
C LEU A 83 -10.63 0.35 -32.11
N LEU A 84 -10.67 0.49 -30.79
CA LEU A 84 -11.70 1.20 -30.04
C LEU A 84 -11.27 2.63 -29.71
N GLY A 85 -10.00 2.81 -29.40
CA GLY A 85 -9.43 4.09 -29.04
C GLY A 85 -7.91 3.99 -28.83
N VAL A 86 -7.36 5.05 -28.29
CA VAL A 86 -5.92 5.15 -27.98
C VAL A 86 -5.82 5.78 -26.61
N VAL A 87 -4.94 5.24 -25.76
CA VAL A 87 -4.55 5.84 -24.47
C VAL A 87 -3.19 6.48 -24.65
N THR A 88 -3.01 7.66 -24.14
CA THR A 88 -1.78 8.44 -24.24
C THR A 88 -1.11 8.57 -22.86
N VAL A 89 0.16 8.99 -22.84
CA VAL A 89 0.95 9.10 -21.59
C VAL A 89 0.40 10.16 -20.64
N ASP A 90 -0.23 11.21 -21.15
CA ASP A 90 -0.89 12.25 -20.37
C ASP A 90 -2.10 11.70 -19.60
N ASP A 91 -2.94 10.86 -20.24
CA ASP A 91 -4.02 10.14 -19.56
C ASP A 91 -3.46 9.25 -18.42
N VAL A 92 -2.36 8.55 -18.70
CA VAL A 92 -1.72 7.64 -17.74
C VAL A 92 -1.11 8.39 -16.54
N VAL A 93 -0.63 9.62 -16.72
CA VAL A 93 -0.14 10.44 -15.60
C VAL A 93 -1.27 10.72 -14.61
N HIS A 94 -2.46 11.07 -15.09
CA HIS A 94 -3.63 11.27 -14.23
C HIS A 94 -4.01 10.00 -13.48
N VAL A 95 -4.01 8.85 -14.17
CA VAL A 95 -4.27 7.55 -13.53
C VAL A 95 -3.26 7.25 -12.42
N ILE A 96 -1.97 7.52 -12.64
CA ILE A 96 -0.94 7.31 -11.61
C ILE A 96 -1.18 8.17 -10.37
N ASP A 97 -1.59 9.42 -10.56
CA ASP A 97 -1.88 10.34 -9.46
C ASP A 97 -3.15 9.89 -8.71
N GLU A 98 -4.23 9.53 -9.42
CA GLU A 98 -5.47 9.01 -8.82
C GLU A 98 -5.24 7.73 -8.01
N GLU A 99 -4.51 6.76 -8.55
CA GLU A 99 -4.21 5.50 -7.84
C GLU A 99 -3.33 5.75 -6.60
N ALA A 100 -2.37 6.67 -6.69
CA ALA A 100 -1.52 7.01 -5.55
C ALA A 100 -2.31 7.70 -4.43
N GLU A 101 -3.28 8.56 -4.77
CA GLU A 101 -4.19 9.19 -3.81
C GLU A 101 -5.13 8.17 -3.17
N ASP A 102 -5.72 7.28 -3.98
CA ASP A 102 -6.61 6.22 -3.52
C ASP A 102 -5.89 5.24 -2.56
N ASP A 103 -4.66 4.84 -2.89
CA ASP A 103 -3.81 4.03 -2.01
C ASP A 103 -3.57 4.70 -0.65
N LEU A 104 -3.31 6.02 -0.63
CA LEU A 104 -3.12 6.76 0.63
C LEU A 104 -4.40 6.80 1.47
N LEU A 105 -5.54 7.05 0.85
CA LEU A 105 -6.84 7.08 1.54
C LEU A 105 -7.20 5.70 2.10
N LYS A 106 -7.00 4.64 1.34
CA LYS A 106 -7.23 3.26 1.78
C LYS A 106 -6.37 2.86 2.96
N LEU A 107 -5.09 3.29 3.00
CA LEU A 107 -4.19 2.99 4.13
C LEU A 107 -4.71 3.56 5.47
N VAL A 108 -5.43 4.67 5.43
CA VAL A 108 -6.03 5.27 6.64
C VAL A 108 -7.48 4.83 6.86
N GLY A 109 -7.99 3.88 6.08
CA GLY A 109 -9.34 3.33 6.21
C GLY A 109 -10.42 4.21 5.56
N LEU A 110 -10.05 5.05 4.61
CA LEU A 110 -10.98 5.82 3.79
C LEU A 110 -11.10 5.11 2.43
N ALA A 111 -12.29 4.66 2.08
CA ALA A 111 -12.54 4.01 0.79
C ALA A 111 -13.08 5.02 -0.22
N GLY A 112 -12.42 5.10 -1.37
CA GLY A 112 -12.78 5.73 -2.63
C GLY A 112 -13.79 6.87 -2.64
N GLY A 113 -13.38 8.04 -3.13
CA GLY A 113 -14.29 9.16 -3.41
C GLY A 113 -14.30 10.29 -2.39
N GLU A 114 -13.64 10.17 -1.23
CA GLU A 114 -13.59 11.27 -0.24
C GLU A 114 -12.67 12.45 -0.63
N SER A 115 -12.08 12.41 -1.80
CA SER A 115 -11.26 13.52 -2.34
C SER A 115 -12.09 14.72 -2.81
N ASP A 116 -13.41 14.54 -3.00
CA ASP A 116 -14.28 15.64 -3.42
C ASP A 116 -14.75 16.47 -2.21
N MET A 117 -14.22 17.68 -2.08
CA MET A 117 -14.66 18.66 -1.07
C MET A 117 -16.16 19.03 -1.19
N GLN A 118 -16.84 18.57 -2.24
CA GLN A 118 -18.27 18.83 -2.50
C GLN A 118 -19.16 17.68 -2.02
N GLU A 119 -18.63 16.58 -1.51
CA GLU A 119 -19.45 15.50 -0.96
C GLU A 119 -20.32 15.94 0.22
N SER A 120 -21.51 15.35 0.31
CA SER A 120 -22.42 15.68 1.40
C SER A 120 -21.90 15.12 2.73
N LEU A 121 -22.04 15.90 3.82
CA LEU A 121 -21.63 15.52 5.18
C LEU A 121 -22.14 14.13 5.61
N VAL A 122 -23.33 13.74 5.16
CA VAL A 122 -23.95 12.45 5.52
C VAL A 122 -23.24 11.29 4.83
N VAL A 123 -22.84 11.44 3.56
CA VAL A 123 -22.11 10.41 2.82
C VAL A 123 -20.75 10.20 3.43
N THR A 124 -19.99 11.28 3.63
CA THR A 124 -18.66 11.24 4.28
C THR A 124 -18.72 10.63 5.70
N ALA A 125 -19.71 11.06 6.52
CA ALA A 125 -19.84 10.52 7.87
C ALA A 125 -20.17 9.01 7.86
N ARG A 126 -21.00 8.54 6.91
CA ARG A 126 -21.35 7.13 6.79
C ARG A 126 -20.16 6.27 6.35
N SER A 127 -19.39 6.75 5.39
CA SER A 127 -18.17 6.07 4.90
C SER A 127 -17.20 5.85 6.07
N ARG A 128 -16.85 6.91 6.80
CA ARG A 128 -15.95 6.85 7.95
C ARG A 128 -16.51 6.03 9.10
N PHE A 129 -17.82 6.07 9.33
CA PHE A 129 -18.46 5.34 10.42
C PHE A 129 -18.20 3.83 10.35
N VAL A 130 -18.26 3.24 9.17
CA VAL A 130 -18.03 1.79 8.99
C VAL A 130 -16.63 1.40 9.46
N TRP A 131 -15.61 2.13 9.04
CA TRP A 131 -14.23 1.86 9.42
C TRP A 131 -13.95 2.16 10.90
N LEU A 132 -14.51 3.26 11.41
CA LEU A 132 -14.41 3.58 12.84
C LEU A 132 -15.11 2.52 13.70
N PHE A 133 -16.22 1.97 13.22
CA PHE A 133 -16.92 0.89 13.94
C PHE A 133 -16.10 -0.41 13.95
N VAL A 134 -15.47 -0.79 12.83
CA VAL A 134 -14.53 -1.92 12.79
C VAL A 134 -13.36 -1.68 13.74
N ASN A 135 -12.78 -0.47 13.74
CA ASN A 135 -11.70 -0.10 14.65
C ASN A 135 -12.14 -0.14 16.13
N LEU A 136 -13.37 0.24 16.44
CA LEU A 136 -13.92 0.09 17.78
C LEU A 136 -13.98 -1.37 18.23
N LEU A 137 -14.43 -2.28 17.36
CA LEU A 137 -14.48 -3.70 17.68
C LEU A 137 -13.08 -4.28 17.93
N THR A 138 -12.10 -3.86 17.16
CA THR A 138 -10.70 -4.29 17.35
C THR A 138 -10.07 -3.70 18.61
N ALA A 139 -10.41 -2.45 18.97
CA ALA A 139 -10.00 -1.84 20.23
C ALA A 139 -10.60 -2.56 21.42
N ILE A 140 -11.85 -3.04 21.33
CA ILE A 140 -12.47 -3.88 22.36
C ILE A 140 -11.69 -5.19 22.51
N ALA A 141 -11.21 -5.80 21.43
CA ALA A 141 -10.39 -7.01 21.52
C ALA A 141 -9.08 -6.77 22.29
N ALA A 142 -8.42 -5.62 22.07
CA ALA A 142 -7.25 -5.22 22.83
C ALA A 142 -7.60 -4.94 24.31
N ALA A 143 -8.73 -4.30 24.58
CA ALA A 143 -9.22 -4.04 25.94
C ALA A 143 -9.53 -5.32 26.73
N ILE A 144 -9.98 -6.40 26.07
CA ILE A 144 -10.19 -7.72 26.70
C ILE A 144 -8.87 -8.28 27.24
N VAL A 145 -7.75 -8.07 26.53
CA VAL A 145 -6.43 -8.48 27.03
C VAL A 145 -6.09 -7.74 28.32
N ILE A 146 -6.28 -6.41 28.36
CA ILE A 146 -6.04 -5.60 29.55
C ILE A 146 -6.92 -6.07 30.70
N PHE A 147 -8.21 -6.32 30.43
CA PHE A 147 -9.16 -6.82 31.45
C PHE A 147 -8.73 -8.16 32.05
N TYR A 148 -8.15 -9.06 31.24
CA TYR A 148 -7.63 -10.35 31.74
C TYR A 148 -6.50 -10.18 32.77
N PHE A 149 -5.72 -9.09 32.69
CA PHE A 149 -4.63 -8.77 33.60
C PHE A 149 -5.03 -7.71 34.65
N GLN A 150 -6.33 -7.49 34.89
CA GLN A 150 -6.82 -6.44 35.80
C GLN A 150 -6.22 -6.57 37.18
N ASP A 151 -6.15 -7.77 37.76
CA ASP A 151 -5.64 -8.00 39.13
C ASP A 151 -4.18 -7.52 39.24
N ALA A 152 -3.35 -7.81 38.25
CA ALA A 152 -1.96 -7.36 38.22
C ALA A 152 -1.83 -5.82 38.07
N ILE A 153 -2.77 -5.21 37.36
CA ILE A 153 -2.81 -3.75 37.20
C ILE A 153 -3.29 -3.09 38.50
N ASP A 154 -4.26 -3.69 39.21
CA ASP A 154 -4.74 -3.19 40.50
C ASP A 154 -3.66 -3.27 41.58
N GLU A 155 -2.81 -4.30 41.56
CA GLU A 155 -1.65 -4.41 42.44
C GLU A 155 -0.56 -3.37 42.08
N ARG A 156 -0.38 -3.06 40.80
CA ARG A 156 0.68 -2.19 40.26
C ARG A 156 0.12 -1.27 39.18
N ALA A 157 -0.56 -0.21 39.55
CA ALA A 157 -1.16 0.77 38.63
C ALA A 157 -0.19 1.32 37.59
N LEU A 158 1.12 1.26 37.88
CA LEU A 158 2.18 1.67 36.97
C LEU A 158 2.19 0.87 35.64
N LEU A 159 1.74 -0.39 35.65
CA LEU A 159 1.62 -1.19 34.43
C LEU A 159 0.69 -0.51 33.43
N ALA A 160 -0.41 0.07 33.87
CA ALA A 160 -1.33 0.81 33.01
C ALA A 160 -0.68 2.05 32.38
N VAL A 161 0.22 2.73 33.10
CA VAL A 161 0.94 3.92 32.61
C VAL A 161 1.89 3.59 31.46
N LEU A 162 2.46 2.37 31.45
CA LEU A 162 3.44 1.93 30.44
C LEU A 162 2.79 1.32 29.19
N LEU A 163 1.52 0.88 29.26
CA LEU A 163 0.80 0.29 28.12
C LEU A 163 0.80 1.17 26.86
N PRO A 164 0.51 2.49 26.94
CA PRO A 164 0.51 3.35 25.76
C PRO A 164 1.86 3.42 25.05
N ILE A 165 2.97 3.29 25.79
CA ILE A 165 4.33 3.30 25.18
C ILE A 165 4.50 2.09 24.29
N VAL A 166 4.16 0.90 24.81
CA VAL A 166 4.30 -0.36 24.06
C VAL A 166 3.38 -0.37 22.83
N ALA A 167 2.09 -0.01 23.01
CA ALA A 167 1.11 0.03 21.92
C ALA A 167 1.52 1.00 20.81
N SER A 168 1.80 2.26 21.18
CA SER A 168 2.16 3.31 20.24
C SER A 168 3.38 2.95 19.40
N MET A 169 4.41 2.36 20.01
CA MET A 169 5.62 1.97 19.30
C MET A 169 5.37 0.84 18.30
N GLY A 170 4.55 -0.17 18.66
CA GLY A 170 4.16 -1.24 17.75
C GLY A 170 3.34 -0.73 16.56
N GLY A 171 2.31 0.07 16.82
CA GLY A 171 1.46 0.65 15.81
C GLY A 171 2.24 1.52 14.80
N ASN A 172 3.11 2.41 15.31
CA ASN A 172 3.92 3.28 14.46
C ASN A 172 4.94 2.50 13.60
N ALA A 173 5.68 1.56 14.20
CA ALA A 173 6.65 0.75 13.47
C ALA A 173 5.97 -0.12 12.41
N GLY A 174 4.83 -0.71 12.75
CA GLY A 174 4.05 -1.51 11.82
C GLY A 174 3.50 -0.69 10.65
N THR A 175 2.99 0.51 10.90
CA THR A 175 2.49 1.41 9.85
C THR A 175 3.60 1.84 8.90
N GLN A 176 4.82 2.08 9.39
CA GLN A 176 5.97 2.36 8.53
C GLN A 176 6.30 1.19 7.61
N THR A 177 6.36 -0.03 8.15
CA THR A 177 6.60 -1.24 7.36
C THR A 177 5.47 -1.49 6.35
N LEU A 178 4.21 -1.30 6.78
CA LEU A 178 3.03 -1.46 5.95
C LEU A 178 3.05 -0.52 4.74
N ALA A 179 3.29 0.76 4.96
CA ALA A 179 3.33 1.76 3.88
C ALA A 179 4.40 1.42 2.82
N VAL A 180 5.57 0.95 3.26
CA VAL A 180 6.64 0.52 2.33
C VAL A 180 6.23 -0.76 1.59
N ALA A 181 5.58 -1.72 2.26
CA ALA A 181 5.14 -2.97 1.66
C ALA A 181 4.03 -2.76 0.61
N VAL A 182 3.00 -1.97 0.93
CA VAL A 182 1.92 -1.62 0.00
C VAL A 182 2.49 -0.93 -1.23
N ARG A 183 3.33 0.09 -1.05
CA ARG A 183 4.00 0.76 -2.17
C ARG A 183 4.84 -0.20 -3.02
N ALA A 184 5.56 -1.14 -2.40
CA ALA A 184 6.38 -2.11 -3.11
C ALA A 184 5.52 -3.10 -3.91
N LEU A 185 4.30 -3.41 -3.46
CA LEU A 185 3.31 -4.22 -4.17
C LEU A 185 2.71 -3.43 -5.35
N ALA A 186 2.25 -2.21 -5.14
CA ALA A 186 1.71 -1.33 -6.18
C ALA A 186 2.72 -1.10 -7.31
N THR A 187 3.99 -0.87 -6.97
CA THR A 187 5.07 -0.71 -7.96
C THR A 187 5.60 -2.03 -8.54
N LYS A 188 5.05 -3.18 -8.14
CA LYS A 188 5.48 -4.55 -8.54
C LYS A 188 6.96 -4.85 -8.29
N THR A 189 7.61 -4.08 -7.43
CA THR A 189 8.98 -4.37 -6.95
C THR A 189 8.99 -5.51 -5.94
N LEU A 190 7.90 -5.68 -5.19
CA LEU A 190 7.65 -6.84 -4.33
C LEU A 190 6.76 -7.84 -5.09
N ALA A 191 7.32 -9.00 -5.40
CA ALA A 191 6.66 -10.08 -6.10
C ALA A 191 6.79 -11.40 -5.32
N ARG A 192 6.01 -12.42 -5.67
CA ARG A 192 6.06 -13.74 -5.03
C ARG A 192 7.48 -14.32 -4.96
N ALA A 193 8.30 -14.08 -5.99
CA ALA A 193 9.65 -14.61 -6.08
C ALA A 193 10.61 -14.02 -5.03
N ASN A 194 10.40 -12.79 -4.57
CA ASN A 194 11.27 -12.10 -3.61
C ASN A 194 10.61 -11.83 -2.25
N ALA A 195 9.34 -12.21 -2.08
CA ALA A 195 8.55 -11.93 -0.88
C ALA A 195 9.22 -12.43 0.41
N TRP A 196 9.75 -13.66 0.42
CA TRP A 196 10.42 -14.21 1.61
C TRP A 196 11.69 -13.45 2.00
N ARG A 197 12.46 -13.01 1.02
CA ARG A 197 13.64 -12.19 1.26
C ARG A 197 13.27 -10.83 1.85
N TYR A 198 12.16 -10.26 1.39
CA TYR A 198 11.61 -9.01 1.92
C TYR A 198 11.14 -9.18 3.36
N VAL A 199 10.32 -10.21 3.66
CA VAL A 199 9.86 -10.52 5.02
C VAL A 199 11.04 -10.69 5.99
N ARG A 200 12.08 -11.44 5.59
CA ARG A 200 13.28 -11.60 6.44
C ARG A 200 14.00 -10.27 6.69
N LYS A 201 14.09 -9.42 5.67
CA LYS A 201 14.71 -8.10 5.83
C LYS A 201 13.93 -7.25 6.83
N GLU A 202 12.61 -7.16 6.67
CA GLU A 202 11.76 -6.38 7.57
C GLU A 202 11.76 -6.96 9.00
N ALA A 203 11.73 -8.26 9.17
CA ALA A 203 11.88 -8.91 10.48
C ALA A 203 13.21 -8.56 11.17
N LEU A 204 14.31 -8.51 10.42
CA LEU A 204 15.62 -8.08 10.96
C LEU A 204 15.62 -6.59 11.33
N VAL A 205 15.00 -5.74 10.53
CA VAL A 205 14.82 -4.31 10.84
C VAL A 205 13.99 -4.15 12.13
N GLY A 206 12.86 -4.88 12.23
CA GLY A 206 12.02 -4.90 13.42
C GLY A 206 12.79 -5.38 14.66
N LEU A 207 13.61 -6.41 14.53
CA LEU A 207 14.44 -6.92 15.63
C LEU A 207 15.52 -5.91 16.06
N ILE A 208 16.22 -5.29 15.12
CA ILE A 208 17.25 -4.27 15.41
C ILE A 208 16.62 -3.08 16.13
N ASN A 209 15.53 -2.54 15.59
CA ASN A 209 14.79 -1.45 16.22
C ASN A 209 14.21 -1.89 17.57
N GLY A 210 13.69 -3.13 17.66
CA GLY A 210 13.20 -3.73 18.88
C GLY A 210 14.24 -3.71 20.00
N ILE A 211 15.45 -4.15 19.70
CA ILE A 211 16.57 -4.14 20.67
C ILE A 211 16.96 -2.71 21.04
N ALA A 212 17.07 -1.80 20.07
CA ALA A 212 17.43 -0.41 20.34
C ALA A 212 16.41 0.29 21.25
N PHE A 213 15.11 0.16 20.93
CA PHE A 213 14.05 0.76 21.76
C PHE A 213 13.84 0.01 23.07
N ALA A 214 14.11 -1.29 23.15
CA ALA A 214 14.12 -2.05 24.38
C ALA A 214 15.14 -1.49 25.38
N LEU A 215 16.36 -1.18 24.93
CA LEU A 215 17.38 -0.58 25.76
C LEU A 215 16.96 0.81 26.26
N ILE A 216 16.41 1.64 25.38
CA ILE A 216 15.95 3.00 25.73
C ILE A 216 14.75 2.95 26.71
N ALA A 217 13.69 2.22 26.36
CA ALA A 217 12.48 2.18 27.14
C ALA A 217 12.66 1.38 28.44
N GLY A 218 13.42 0.27 28.40
CA GLY A 218 13.72 -0.52 29.59
C GLY A 218 14.60 0.22 30.59
N ALA A 219 15.67 0.87 30.12
CA ALA A 219 16.49 1.72 30.97
C ALA A 219 15.69 2.91 31.52
N GLY A 220 14.87 3.55 30.67
CA GLY A 220 13.98 4.64 31.07
C GLY A 220 13.02 4.22 32.18
N ALA A 221 12.36 3.07 32.03
CA ALA A 221 11.44 2.54 33.04
C ALA A 221 12.18 2.26 34.37
N SER A 222 13.36 1.65 34.34
CA SER A 222 14.15 1.37 35.54
C SER A 222 14.64 2.64 36.23
N LEU A 223 14.96 3.70 35.50
CA LEU A 223 15.43 4.97 36.08
C LEU A 223 14.32 5.83 36.62
N ILE A 224 13.14 5.83 35.95
CA ILE A 224 11.99 6.65 36.37
C ILE A 224 11.27 6.01 37.55
N PHE A 225 11.28 4.67 37.63
CA PHE A 225 10.57 3.89 38.65
C PHE A 225 11.54 2.97 39.41
N PRO A 226 12.49 3.54 40.18
CA PRO A 226 13.52 2.75 40.84
C PRO A 226 12.97 1.83 41.94
N ASP A 227 11.83 2.18 42.52
CA ASP A 227 11.18 1.41 43.60
C ASP A 227 10.64 0.05 43.08
N GLU A 228 10.31 -0.06 41.78
CA GLU A 228 9.82 -1.29 41.17
C GLU A 228 10.97 -2.24 40.72
N GLY A 229 12.19 -1.75 40.83
CA GLY A 229 13.38 -2.50 40.48
C GLY A 229 13.64 -2.66 38.94
N TRP A 230 14.76 -3.26 38.64
CA TRP A 230 15.20 -3.46 37.26
C TRP A 230 14.35 -4.46 36.46
N LEU A 231 13.56 -5.31 37.13
CA LEU A 231 12.70 -6.32 36.51
C LEU A 231 11.55 -5.68 35.71
N LEU A 232 11.02 -4.54 36.16
CA LEU A 232 10.04 -3.79 35.38
C LEU A 232 10.64 -3.29 34.07
N GLY A 233 11.85 -2.72 34.13
CA GLY A 233 12.56 -2.30 32.92
C GLY A 233 12.84 -3.45 31.97
N LEU A 234 13.16 -4.63 32.50
CA LEU A 234 13.35 -5.84 31.69
C LEU A 234 12.04 -6.29 31.02
N ALA A 235 10.90 -6.25 31.74
CA ALA A 235 9.60 -6.57 31.18
C ALA A 235 9.25 -5.64 30.00
N VAL A 236 9.44 -4.32 30.17
CA VAL A 236 9.25 -3.33 29.10
C VAL A 236 10.19 -3.61 27.93
N ALA A 237 11.47 -3.88 28.19
CA ALA A 237 12.46 -4.15 27.17
C ALA A 237 12.10 -5.37 26.31
N LEU A 238 11.77 -6.48 26.95
CA LEU A 238 11.38 -7.71 26.24
C LEU A 238 10.06 -7.53 25.47
N ALA A 239 9.08 -6.88 26.06
CA ALA A 239 7.81 -6.56 25.38
C ALA A 239 8.04 -5.70 24.14
N MET A 240 8.97 -4.74 24.21
CA MET A 240 9.32 -3.87 23.08
C MET A 240 9.93 -4.65 21.94
N VAL A 241 10.86 -5.59 22.22
CA VAL A 241 11.44 -6.47 21.19
C VAL A 241 10.36 -7.31 20.51
N VAL A 242 9.49 -7.93 21.30
CA VAL A 242 8.39 -8.76 20.77
C VAL A 242 7.45 -7.91 19.91
N ASN A 243 7.00 -6.77 20.43
CA ASN A 243 6.01 -5.94 19.74
C ASN A 243 6.55 -5.34 18.44
N LEU A 244 7.79 -4.85 18.42
CA LEU A 244 8.41 -4.30 17.20
C LEU A 244 8.70 -5.37 16.15
N LEU A 245 9.05 -6.59 16.57
CA LEU A 245 9.19 -7.73 15.65
C LEU A 245 7.83 -8.11 15.05
N VAL A 246 6.78 -8.20 15.88
CA VAL A 246 5.42 -8.48 15.43
C VAL A 246 4.90 -7.38 14.51
N ALA A 247 5.17 -6.12 14.82
CA ALA A 247 4.83 -4.98 13.98
C ALA A 247 5.43 -5.08 12.57
N ALA A 248 6.73 -5.39 12.48
CA ALA A 248 7.43 -5.56 11.21
C ALA A 248 6.89 -6.76 10.40
N LEU A 249 6.64 -7.88 11.08
CA LEU A 249 6.05 -9.07 10.44
C LEU A 249 4.63 -8.80 9.97
N SER A 250 3.77 -8.22 10.80
CA SER A 250 2.37 -7.92 10.45
C SER A 250 2.29 -6.89 9.33
N GLY A 251 3.08 -5.81 9.40
CA GLY A 251 3.14 -4.79 8.36
C GLY A 251 3.56 -5.32 6.99
N THR A 252 4.25 -6.48 6.95
CA THR A 252 4.64 -7.14 5.71
C THR A 252 3.66 -8.24 5.30
N LEU A 253 3.26 -9.08 6.25
CA LEU A 253 2.47 -10.29 5.95
C LEU A 253 1.00 -9.97 5.65
N ILE A 254 0.43 -8.93 6.27
CA ILE A 254 -0.96 -8.54 6.02
C ILE A 254 -1.16 -8.17 4.55
N PRO A 255 -0.45 -7.18 3.96
CA PRO A 255 -0.66 -6.81 2.56
C PRO A 255 -0.32 -7.95 1.59
N LEU A 256 0.70 -8.76 1.87
CA LEU A 256 1.02 -9.94 1.07
C LEU A 256 -0.10 -11.00 1.10
N THR A 257 -0.77 -11.14 2.23
CA THR A 257 -1.88 -12.08 2.38
C THR A 257 -3.13 -11.57 1.66
N LEU A 258 -3.46 -10.28 1.80
CA LEU A 258 -4.57 -9.65 1.09
C LEU A 258 -4.39 -9.78 -0.43
N GLN A 259 -3.20 -9.47 -0.95
CA GLN A 259 -2.88 -9.66 -2.36
C GLN A 259 -3.07 -11.12 -2.83
N ARG A 260 -2.68 -12.10 -2.01
CA ARG A 260 -2.88 -13.53 -2.35
C ARG A 260 -4.35 -13.93 -2.40
N LEU A 261 -5.17 -13.29 -1.60
CA LEU A 261 -6.63 -13.48 -1.56
C LEU A 261 -7.36 -12.70 -2.67
N GLY A 262 -6.65 -11.92 -3.48
CA GLY A 262 -7.24 -11.08 -4.52
C GLY A 262 -7.94 -9.83 -3.97
N VAL A 263 -7.60 -9.44 -2.74
CA VAL A 263 -8.06 -8.21 -2.09
C VAL A 263 -6.96 -7.17 -2.22
N ASP A 264 -7.36 -5.92 -2.45
CA ASP A 264 -6.42 -4.80 -2.52
C ASP A 264 -5.59 -4.70 -1.23
N PRO A 265 -4.25 -4.74 -1.32
CA PRO A 265 -3.37 -4.70 -0.15
C PRO A 265 -3.49 -3.44 0.71
N ALA A 266 -3.91 -2.31 0.14
CA ALA A 266 -4.11 -1.07 0.86
C ALA A 266 -5.34 -1.11 1.78
N ASN A 267 -6.36 -1.91 1.40
CA ASN A 267 -7.62 -1.99 2.14
C ASN A 267 -7.43 -2.55 3.56
N ALA A 268 -7.94 -1.82 4.55
CA ALA A 268 -8.08 -2.24 5.95
C ALA A 268 -6.77 -2.68 6.65
N SER A 269 -5.63 -2.62 5.95
CA SER A 269 -4.36 -3.12 6.45
C SER A 269 -3.94 -2.48 7.78
N THR A 270 -4.19 -1.18 7.96
CA THR A 270 -3.84 -0.45 9.20
C THR A 270 -4.67 -0.92 10.40
N VAL A 271 -5.98 -1.17 10.23
CA VAL A 271 -6.84 -1.62 11.33
C VAL A 271 -6.43 -3.01 11.82
N PHE A 272 -6.15 -3.95 10.90
CA PHE A 272 -5.65 -5.27 11.27
C PHE A 272 -4.28 -5.19 11.92
N LEU A 273 -3.41 -4.32 11.40
CA LEU A 273 -2.06 -4.13 11.93
C LEU A 273 -2.10 -3.65 13.38
N THR A 274 -2.83 -2.55 13.65
CA THR A 274 -2.92 -1.99 15.01
C THR A 274 -3.56 -2.97 15.98
N THR A 275 -4.57 -3.72 15.53
CA THR A 275 -5.17 -4.78 16.35
C THR A 275 -4.14 -5.81 16.79
N ILE A 276 -3.34 -6.33 15.85
CA ILE A 276 -2.33 -7.35 16.15
C ILE A 276 -1.26 -6.79 17.07
N THR A 277 -0.78 -5.58 16.82
CA THR A 277 0.28 -4.96 17.63
C THR A 277 -0.22 -4.60 19.03
N ASP A 278 -1.46 -4.16 19.19
CA ASP A 278 -2.03 -3.84 20.51
C ASP A 278 -2.29 -5.13 21.31
N VAL A 279 -2.97 -6.11 20.73
CA VAL A 279 -3.28 -7.37 21.40
C VAL A 279 -1.99 -8.09 21.82
N ILE A 280 -1.03 -8.27 20.90
CA ILE A 280 0.22 -8.97 21.22
C ILE A 280 1.14 -8.12 22.09
N GLY A 281 1.18 -6.80 21.89
CA GLY A 281 1.97 -5.87 22.70
C GLY A 281 1.50 -5.86 24.15
N PHE A 282 0.20 -5.77 24.40
CA PHE A 282 -0.37 -5.82 25.74
C PHE A 282 -0.16 -7.20 26.40
N LEU A 283 -0.42 -8.27 25.64
CA LEU A 283 -0.22 -9.63 26.12
C LEU A 283 1.24 -9.91 26.49
N ALA A 284 2.18 -9.47 25.64
CA ALA A 284 3.60 -9.64 25.91
C ALA A 284 4.03 -8.82 27.12
N PHE A 285 3.64 -7.53 27.20
CA PHE A 285 4.05 -6.67 28.30
C PHE A 285 3.46 -7.12 29.62
N LEU A 286 2.13 -7.27 29.70
CA LEU A 286 1.46 -7.66 30.93
C LEU A 286 1.82 -9.09 31.37
N GLY A 287 1.92 -10.01 30.40
CA GLY A 287 2.33 -11.38 30.67
C GLY A 287 3.76 -11.48 31.22
N LEU A 288 4.70 -10.74 30.61
CA LEU A 288 6.08 -10.65 31.10
C LEU A 288 6.17 -9.94 32.44
N ALA A 289 5.39 -8.88 32.63
CA ALA A 289 5.33 -8.17 33.92
C ALA A 289 4.85 -9.10 35.04
N VAL A 290 3.75 -9.80 34.83
CA VAL A 290 3.24 -10.79 35.80
C VAL A 290 4.28 -11.86 36.08
N TRP A 291 4.93 -12.40 35.05
CA TRP A 291 5.92 -13.48 35.21
C TRP A 291 7.21 -13.04 35.90
N LEU A 292 7.68 -11.82 35.65
CA LEU A 292 8.95 -11.32 36.21
C LEU A 292 8.79 -10.67 37.58
N LEU A 293 7.60 -10.11 37.86
CA LEU A 293 7.35 -9.32 39.09
C LEU A 293 6.56 -10.11 40.15
N ALA A 294 6.07 -11.33 39.79
CA ALA A 294 5.49 -12.27 40.76
C ALA A 294 6.62 -12.84 41.62
#